data_36d250ff209698795691d2e53c950b25
#
_entry.id   36d250ff209698795691d2e53c950b25
#
_cell.length_a   1.000
_cell.length_b   1.000
_cell.length_c   1.000
_cell.angle_alpha   90.00
_cell.angle_beta   90.00
_cell.angle_gamma   90.00
#
_symmetry.space_group_name_H-M   'P 1'
#
loop_
_entity.id
_entity.type
_entity.pdbx_description
1 polymer ?
#
loop_
_entity_poly.entity_id
_entity_poly.type
_entity_poly.pdbx_seq_one_letter_code
_entity_poly.pdbx_strand_id
1 'polypeptide(L)'
;LLLAAAAPDAIQMTVGQARLLQRIGGRERPALVLRTDIANVYGAPLPDHLFDLILPEPALVGVRLDAACIVVNLFDLPGRPQVKESCIRAILEAKRDAEKYNMPLMIEPLVMKDNEAGGYSVNGDLTKIVPLVRQAVELGADIIKADPTDDPTDYHHVIQTATGIPVLVRGGGRTTDEDLTQVLARLKRRLGLVPKSDPKL
;
A
#
# COMPACT_ATOMS: atom_id res chain seq x y z
N LEU A 1 -16.25 7.37 -8.57
CA LEU A 1 -16.41 8.68 -9.21
C LEU A 1 -15.80 9.83 -8.39
N LEU A 2 -16.02 9.91 -7.07
CA LEU A 2 -15.44 10.94 -6.21
C LEU A 2 -13.90 10.92 -6.21
N LEU A 3 -13.30 9.73 -6.24
CA LEU A 3 -11.83 9.58 -6.29
C LEU A 3 -11.23 10.07 -7.61
N ALA A 4 -11.94 9.89 -8.74
CA ALA A 4 -11.49 10.44 -10.01
C ALA A 4 -11.62 11.98 -10.04
N ALA A 5 -12.60 12.55 -9.35
CA ALA A 5 -12.77 13.99 -9.21
C ALA A 5 -11.66 14.65 -8.35
N ALA A 6 -10.99 13.88 -7.47
CA ALA A 6 -9.82 14.33 -6.72
C ALA A 6 -8.53 14.37 -7.59
N ALA A 7 -8.61 13.87 -8.82
CA ALA A 7 -7.52 13.81 -9.80
C ALA A 7 -6.18 13.25 -9.21
N PRO A 8 -6.19 12.08 -8.54
CA PRO A 8 -4.94 11.49 -8.08
C PRO A 8 -4.13 10.97 -9.29
N ASP A 9 -2.80 10.96 -9.17
CA ASP A 9 -1.91 10.39 -10.20
C ASP A 9 -2.15 8.87 -10.38
N ALA A 10 -2.44 8.16 -9.30
CA ALA A 10 -2.71 6.72 -9.30
C ALA A 10 -3.76 6.34 -8.26
N ILE A 11 -4.42 5.21 -8.51
CA ILE A 11 -5.46 4.67 -7.63
C ILE A 11 -5.24 3.16 -7.42
N GLN A 12 -5.27 2.72 -6.17
CA GLN A 12 -5.17 1.30 -5.84
C GLN A 12 -6.55 0.68 -5.77
N MET A 13 -6.76 -0.39 -6.54
CA MET A 13 -8.04 -1.10 -6.63
C MET A 13 -7.84 -2.62 -6.69
N THR A 14 -8.86 -3.34 -6.26
CA THR A 14 -8.96 -4.80 -6.52
C THR A 14 -9.40 -5.05 -7.95
N VAL A 15 -9.22 -6.29 -8.43
CA VAL A 15 -9.64 -6.71 -9.78
C VAL A 15 -11.12 -6.42 -10.05
N GLY A 16 -11.99 -6.68 -9.05
CA GLY A 16 -13.42 -6.40 -9.17
C GLY A 16 -13.76 -4.92 -9.35
N GLN A 17 -12.98 -4.03 -8.76
CA GLN A 17 -13.17 -2.58 -8.83
C GLN A 17 -12.48 -1.94 -10.05
N ALA A 18 -11.39 -2.52 -10.54
CA ALA A 18 -10.59 -1.97 -11.63
C ALA A 18 -11.40 -1.70 -12.91
N ARG A 19 -12.41 -2.54 -13.19
CA ARG A 19 -13.33 -2.34 -14.33
C ARG A 19 -14.11 -1.03 -14.27
N LEU A 20 -14.33 -0.48 -13.07
CA LEU A 20 -14.98 0.82 -12.91
C LEU A 20 -14.08 1.95 -13.38
N LEU A 21 -12.77 1.85 -13.12
CA LEU A 21 -11.78 2.82 -13.58
C LEU A 21 -11.63 2.79 -15.10
N GLN A 22 -11.68 1.62 -15.71
CA GLN A 22 -11.57 1.46 -17.17
C GLN A 22 -12.70 2.13 -17.95
N ARG A 23 -13.83 2.44 -17.31
CA ARG A 23 -14.94 3.20 -17.94
C ARG A 23 -14.66 4.69 -18.01
N ILE A 24 -13.64 5.17 -17.32
CA ILE A 24 -13.20 6.58 -17.38
C ILE A 24 -12.22 6.71 -18.53
N GLY A 25 -12.59 7.45 -19.54
CA GLY A 25 -11.73 7.73 -20.71
C GLY A 25 -10.87 8.98 -20.50
N GLY A 26 -9.87 9.16 -21.38
CA GLY A 26 -9.06 10.37 -21.45
C GLY A 26 -7.78 10.35 -20.62
N ARG A 27 -7.00 11.45 -20.73
CA ARG A 27 -5.70 11.61 -20.08
C ARG A 27 -5.77 11.85 -18.58
N GLU A 28 -6.95 12.19 -18.07
CA GLU A 28 -7.20 12.48 -16.66
C GLU A 28 -7.54 11.22 -15.86
N ARG A 29 -7.56 10.05 -16.51
CA ARG A 29 -7.76 8.79 -15.82
C ARG A 29 -6.53 8.48 -14.96
N PRO A 30 -6.69 8.29 -13.61
CA PRO A 30 -5.59 7.87 -12.76
C PRO A 30 -4.97 6.56 -13.23
N ALA A 31 -3.67 6.38 -13.03
CA ALA A 31 -3.01 5.10 -13.26
C ALA A 31 -3.58 4.04 -12.28
N LEU A 32 -3.74 2.81 -12.76
CA LEU A 32 -4.22 1.71 -11.93
C LEU A 32 -3.04 1.04 -11.20
N VAL A 33 -3.10 1.00 -9.88
CA VAL A 33 -2.32 0.10 -9.02
C VAL A 33 -3.21 -1.08 -8.69
N LEU A 34 -2.92 -2.26 -9.23
CA LEU A 34 -3.80 -3.41 -9.11
C LEU A 34 -3.42 -4.30 -7.93
N ARG A 35 -4.32 -4.43 -6.93
CA ARG A 35 -4.20 -5.42 -5.86
C ARG A 35 -4.40 -6.83 -6.42
N THR A 36 -3.38 -7.68 -6.30
CA THR A 36 -3.38 -9.03 -6.88
C THR A 36 -3.35 -10.14 -5.84
N ASP A 37 -3.26 -9.81 -4.57
CA ASP A 37 -3.46 -10.73 -3.46
C ASP A 37 -4.84 -10.57 -2.81
N ILE A 38 -5.27 -11.61 -2.12
CA ILE A 38 -6.54 -11.67 -1.40
C ILE A 38 -6.24 -12.11 0.03
N ALA A 39 -6.50 -11.22 0.98
CA ALA A 39 -6.28 -11.49 2.40
C ALA A 39 -7.55 -11.26 3.21
N ASN A 40 -7.70 -12.02 4.30
CA ASN A 40 -8.82 -11.88 5.23
C ASN A 40 -8.39 -11.35 6.61
N VAL A 41 -7.30 -10.60 6.65
CA VAL A 41 -6.71 -10.05 7.90
C VAL A 41 -7.32 -8.72 8.32
N TYR A 42 -8.22 -8.16 7.51
CA TYR A 42 -8.89 -6.89 7.76
C TYR A 42 -10.29 -7.15 8.33
N GLY A 43 -10.50 -6.83 9.56
CA GLY A 43 -11.79 -6.98 10.21
C GLY A 43 -11.66 -7.10 11.71
N ALA A 44 -12.80 -7.09 12.39
CA ALA A 44 -12.91 -7.34 13.84
C ALA A 44 -14.33 -7.87 14.13
N PRO A 45 -14.48 -9.05 14.76
CA PRO A 45 -13.40 -9.97 15.13
C PRO A 45 -12.77 -10.64 13.90
N LEU A 46 -11.53 -11.15 14.06
CA LEU A 46 -10.84 -11.92 13.02
C LEU A 46 -11.41 -13.33 12.92
N PRO A 47 -11.40 -13.95 11.71
CA PRO A 47 -11.71 -15.36 11.56
C PRO A 47 -10.60 -16.24 12.15
N ASP A 48 -10.93 -17.48 12.54
CA ASP A 48 -9.98 -18.43 13.13
C ASP A 48 -8.80 -18.74 12.18
N HIS A 49 -9.08 -18.85 10.87
CA HIS A 49 -8.08 -19.11 9.85
C HIS A 49 -7.79 -17.83 9.05
N LEU A 50 -6.57 -17.34 9.18
CA LEU A 50 -6.07 -16.21 8.40
C LEU A 50 -5.27 -16.71 7.19
N PHE A 51 -5.43 -16.00 6.07
CA PHE A 51 -4.70 -16.29 4.84
C PHE A 51 -4.38 -15.01 4.07
N ASP A 52 -3.38 -15.15 3.20
CA ASP A 52 -3.11 -14.26 2.08
C ASP A 52 -2.79 -15.13 0.86
N LEU A 53 -3.53 -14.95 -0.23
CA LEU A 53 -3.45 -15.76 -1.44
C LEU A 53 -3.22 -14.86 -2.64
N ILE A 54 -2.36 -15.31 -3.55
CA ILE A 54 -2.13 -14.62 -4.82
C ILE A 54 -3.11 -15.08 -5.90
N LEU A 55 -3.53 -14.15 -6.76
CA LEU A 55 -4.28 -14.49 -7.96
C LEU A 55 -3.41 -15.29 -8.94
N PRO A 56 -3.99 -16.23 -9.70
CA PRO A 56 -3.28 -16.84 -10.82
C PRO A 56 -2.84 -15.80 -11.86
N GLU A 57 -1.60 -15.89 -12.34
CA GLU A 57 -1.03 -15.01 -13.38
C GLU A 57 -1.25 -13.50 -13.06
N PRO A 58 -0.82 -13.01 -11.90
CA PRO A 58 -1.20 -11.68 -11.40
C PRO A 58 -0.76 -10.54 -12.33
N ALA A 59 0.41 -10.67 -12.96
CA ALA A 59 0.91 -9.66 -13.89
C ALA A 59 0.14 -9.69 -15.23
N LEU A 60 -0.25 -10.86 -15.72
CA LEU A 60 -1.11 -10.97 -16.90
C LEU A 60 -2.48 -10.33 -16.66
N VAL A 61 -3.05 -10.51 -15.46
CA VAL A 61 -4.27 -9.81 -15.06
C VAL A 61 -4.05 -8.29 -15.05
N GLY A 62 -2.90 -7.84 -14.54
CA GLY A 62 -2.49 -6.43 -14.58
C GLY A 62 -2.43 -5.87 -16.01
N VAL A 63 -1.78 -6.57 -16.91
CA VAL A 63 -1.71 -6.19 -18.34
C VAL A 63 -3.10 -6.06 -18.96
N ARG A 64 -3.98 -7.03 -18.74
CA ARG A 64 -5.36 -7.03 -19.27
C ARG A 64 -6.23 -5.88 -18.73
N LEU A 65 -5.90 -5.39 -17.54
CA LEU A 65 -6.62 -4.29 -16.89
C LEU A 65 -5.91 -2.93 -17.05
N ASP A 66 -4.85 -2.87 -17.86
CA ASP A 66 -4.07 -1.63 -18.08
C ASP A 66 -3.54 -1.06 -16.75
N ALA A 67 -2.96 -1.93 -15.92
CA ALA A 67 -2.36 -1.53 -14.66
C ALA A 67 -0.94 -0.98 -14.89
N ALA A 68 -0.60 0.08 -14.17
CA ALA A 68 0.75 0.64 -14.14
C ALA A 68 1.70 -0.19 -13.25
N CYS A 69 1.16 -0.84 -12.23
CA CYS A 69 1.86 -1.82 -11.41
C CYS A 69 0.89 -2.76 -10.72
N ILE A 70 1.37 -3.92 -10.29
CA ILE A 70 0.67 -4.81 -9.38
C ILE A 70 1.16 -4.62 -7.96
N VAL A 71 0.31 -4.90 -6.97
CA VAL A 71 0.64 -4.74 -5.56
C VAL A 71 0.22 -5.95 -4.74
N VAL A 72 1.08 -6.34 -3.80
CA VAL A 72 0.91 -7.47 -2.88
C VAL A 72 1.31 -7.07 -1.46
N ASN A 73 0.74 -7.74 -0.46
CA ASN A 73 1.07 -7.51 0.95
C ASN A 73 2.27 -8.34 1.40
N LEU A 74 2.99 -7.82 2.40
CA LEU A 74 3.94 -8.55 3.23
C LEU A 74 3.56 -8.31 4.70
N PHE A 75 2.68 -9.15 5.23
CA PHE A 75 2.19 -9.01 6.61
C PHE A 75 3.18 -9.52 7.64
N ASP A 76 3.33 -8.76 8.72
CA ASP A 76 3.92 -9.21 9.98
C ASP A 76 2.86 -9.09 11.07
N LEU A 77 2.19 -10.23 11.37
CA LEU A 77 1.06 -10.33 12.28
C LEU A 77 1.48 -11.00 13.59
N PRO A 78 1.05 -10.49 14.76
CA PRO A 78 1.31 -11.13 16.04
C PRO A 78 0.84 -12.58 16.07
N GLY A 79 1.74 -13.51 16.44
CA GLY A 79 1.40 -14.92 16.60
C GLY A 79 0.98 -15.68 15.33
N ARG A 80 1.18 -15.09 14.14
CA ARG A 80 0.74 -15.67 12.84
C ARG A 80 1.86 -15.75 11.80
N PRO A 81 3.01 -16.40 12.10
CA PRO A 81 4.15 -16.45 11.18
C PRO A 81 3.81 -17.16 9.85
N GLN A 82 2.83 -18.07 9.84
CA GLN A 82 2.37 -18.76 8.64
C GLN A 82 1.76 -17.79 7.60
N VAL A 83 1.15 -16.68 8.03
CA VAL A 83 0.62 -15.67 7.11
C VAL A 83 1.78 -14.94 6.43
N LYS A 84 2.82 -14.60 7.17
CA LYS A 84 4.05 -14.00 6.61
C LYS A 84 4.71 -14.92 5.59
N GLU A 85 4.82 -16.21 5.89
CA GLU A 85 5.33 -17.21 4.96
C GLU A 85 4.48 -17.29 3.68
N SER A 86 3.16 -17.25 3.82
CA SER A 86 2.23 -17.22 2.67
C SER A 86 2.44 -15.98 1.79
N CYS A 87 2.61 -14.80 2.41
CA CYS A 87 2.93 -13.56 1.68
C CYS A 87 4.25 -13.66 0.91
N ILE A 88 5.30 -14.23 1.53
CA ILE A 88 6.59 -14.39 0.86
C ILE A 88 6.45 -15.28 -0.38
N ARG A 89 5.73 -16.40 -0.28
CA ARG A 89 5.47 -17.29 -1.42
C ARG A 89 4.68 -16.58 -2.52
N ALA A 90 3.65 -15.81 -2.14
CA ALA A 90 2.84 -15.01 -3.06
C ALA A 90 3.68 -13.95 -3.78
N ILE A 91 4.57 -13.26 -3.06
CA ILE A 91 5.49 -12.26 -3.62
C ILE A 91 6.45 -12.89 -4.64
N LEU A 92 7.05 -14.03 -4.31
CA LEU A 92 7.97 -14.72 -5.23
C LEU A 92 7.25 -15.19 -6.49
N GLU A 93 6.01 -15.65 -6.39
CA GLU A 93 5.18 -16.00 -7.55
C GLU A 93 4.82 -14.76 -8.37
N ALA A 94 4.37 -13.68 -7.72
CA ALA A 94 4.06 -12.42 -8.37
C ALA A 94 5.28 -11.82 -9.08
N LYS A 95 6.46 -11.84 -8.44
CA LYS A 95 7.71 -11.33 -9.03
C LYS A 95 8.09 -12.10 -10.29
N ARG A 96 8.05 -13.43 -10.23
CA ARG A 96 8.34 -14.28 -11.39
C ARG A 96 7.39 -14.02 -12.56
N ASP A 97 6.11 -13.75 -12.28
CA ASP A 97 5.13 -13.43 -13.33
C ASP A 97 5.32 -11.99 -13.83
N ALA A 98 5.58 -11.03 -12.95
CA ALA A 98 5.84 -9.63 -13.26
C ALA A 98 7.01 -9.45 -14.24
N GLU A 99 8.10 -10.21 -14.07
CA GLU A 99 9.28 -10.17 -14.94
C GLU A 99 8.96 -10.57 -16.39
N LYS A 100 8.01 -11.45 -16.63
CA LYS A 100 7.61 -11.87 -17.99
C LYS A 100 6.99 -10.72 -18.79
N TYR A 101 6.35 -9.77 -18.11
CA TYR A 101 5.60 -8.69 -18.72
C TYR A 101 6.23 -7.32 -18.47
N ASN A 102 7.39 -7.25 -17.84
CA ASN A 102 7.98 -6.00 -17.33
C ASN A 102 6.99 -5.18 -16.50
N MET A 103 6.14 -5.84 -15.73
CA MET A 103 5.15 -5.22 -14.85
C MET A 103 5.83 -4.85 -13.52
N PRO A 104 5.85 -3.58 -13.12
CA PRO A 104 6.38 -3.20 -11.81
C PRO A 104 5.63 -3.89 -10.68
N LEU A 105 6.35 -4.37 -9.66
CA LEU A 105 5.83 -4.98 -8.46
C LEU A 105 5.96 -4.03 -7.27
N MET A 106 4.84 -3.61 -6.72
CA MET A 106 4.79 -2.91 -5.43
C MET A 106 4.61 -3.93 -4.31
N ILE A 107 5.44 -3.85 -3.26
CA ILE A 107 5.26 -4.62 -2.03
C ILE A 107 4.82 -3.69 -0.91
N GLU A 108 3.78 -4.08 -0.17
CA GLU A 108 3.31 -3.38 1.04
C GLU A 108 3.78 -4.13 2.30
N PRO A 109 4.94 -3.78 2.91
CA PRO A 109 5.32 -4.28 4.22
C PRO A 109 4.43 -3.68 5.30
N LEU A 110 3.68 -4.54 6.00
CA LEU A 110 2.63 -4.18 6.94
C LEU A 110 2.90 -4.80 8.30
N VAL A 111 3.38 -3.98 9.24
CA VAL A 111 3.55 -4.39 10.64
C VAL A 111 2.27 -4.10 11.39
N MET A 112 1.69 -5.14 11.98
CA MET A 112 0.41 -5.03 12.68
C MET A 112 0.56 -5.35 14.17
N LYS A 113 -0.36 -4.83 14.96
CA LYS A 113 -0.55 -5.18 16.38
C LYS A 113 -2.02 -5.47 16.64
N ASP A 114 -2.27 -6.31 17.66
CA ASP A 114 -3.64 -6.58 18.10
C ASP A 114 -4.35 -5.29 18.54
N ASN A 115 -5.65 -5.22 18.33
CA ASN A 115 -6.49 -4.13 18.80
C ASN A 115 -7.60 -4.64 19.73
N GLU A 116 -8.24 -3.72 20.46
CA GLU A 116 -9.28 -4.05 21.45
C GLU A 116 -10.55 -4.67 20.84
N ALA A 117 -10.77 -4.48 19.53
CA ALA A 117 -11.92 -5.05 18.82
C ALA A 117 -11.70 -6.50 18.35
N GLY A 118 -10.56 -7.11 18.68
CA GLY A 118 -10.21 -8.47 18.26
C GLY A 118 -9.76 -8.55 16.79
N GLY A 119 -9.25 -7.46 16.26
CA GLY A 119 -8.63 -7.35 14.94
C GLY A 119 -7.21 -6.83 15.04
N TYR A 120 -6.72 -6.25 13.94
CA TYR A 120 -5.40 -5.64 13.88
C TYR A 120 -5.47 -4.14 13.63
N SER A 121 -4.45 -3.43 14.11
CA SER A 121 -4.15 -2.04 13.79
C SER A 121 -2.69 -1.90 13.35
N VAL A 122 -2.37 -0.82 12.67
CA VAL A 122 -1.00 -0.52 12.25
C VAL A 122 -0.09 -0.37 13.46
N ASN A 123 1.12 -0.93 13.39
CA ASN A 123 2.16 -0.78 14.38
C ASN A 123 3.29 0.08 13.78
N GLY A 124 3.42 1.31 14.28
CA GLY A 124 4.44 2.28 13.82
C GLY A 124 5.83 2.08 14.40
N ASP A 125 6.10 0.94 15.05
CA ASP A 125 7.41 0.62 15.64
C ASP A 125 8.49 0.49 14.56
N LEU A 126 9.40 1.45 14.52
CA LEU A 126 10.52 1.50 13.59
C LEU A 126 11.35 0.22 13.59
N THR A 127 11.57 -0.38 14.75
CA THR A 127 12.41 -1.59 14.90
C THR A 127 11.81 -2.81 14.21
N LYS A 128 10.51 -2.79 13.91
CA LYS A 128 9.79 -3.82 13.16
C LYS A 128 9.59 -3.44 11.69
N ILE A 129 9.34 -2.16 11.42
CA ILE A 129 9.14 -1.68 10.04
C ILE A 129 10.42 -1.83 9.21
N VAL A 130 11.57 -1.40 9.73
CA VAL A 130 12.85 -1.45 9.01
C VAL A 130 13.23 -2.87 8.55
N PRO A 131 13.21 -3.92 9.40
CA PRO A 131 13.48 -5.28 8.93
C PRO A 131 12.49 -5.77 7.89
N LEU A 132 11.21 -5.39 7.98
CA LEU A 132 10.19 -5.83 7.03
C LEU A 132 10.36 -5.11 5.67
N VAL A 133 10.72 -3.82 5.68
CA VAL A 133 11.09 -3.06 4.47
C VAL A 133 12.32 -3.66 3.82
N ARG A 134 13.35 -4.01 4.61
CA ARG A 134 14.54 -4.71 4.09
C ARG A 134 14.16 -6.03 3.43
N GLN A 135 13.24 -6.78 4.00
CA GLN A 135 12.76 -8.03 3.41
C GLN A 135 12.04 -7.77 2.07
N ALA A 136 11.27 -6.69 1.94
CA ALA A 136 10.63 -6.31 0.68
C ALA A 136 11.68 -5.98 -0.41
N VAL A 137 12.78 -5.31 -0.05
CA VAL A 137 13.93 -5.07 -0.96
C VAL A 137 14.50 -6.38 -1.46
N GLU A 138 14.80 -7.32 -0.55
CA GLU A 138 15.38 -8.63 -0.89
C GLU A 138 14.43 -9.49 -1.73
N LEU A 139 13.12 -9.31 -1.60
CA LEU A 139 12.10 -9.99 -2.41
C LEU A 139 11.93 -9.36 -3.80
N GLY A 140 12.67 -8.28 -4.11
CA GLY A 140 12.69 -7.68 -5.43
C GLY A 140 11.57 -6.68 -5.70
N ALA A 141 11.16 -5.90 -4.70
CA ALA A 141 10.23 -4.80 -4.90
C ALA A 141 10.77 -3.77 -5.89
N ASP A 142 9.95 -3.32 -6.82
CA ASP A 142 10.22 -2.16 -7.68
C ASP A 142 9.70 -0.86 -7.03
N ILE A 143 8.69 -0.98 -6.17
CA ILE A 143 8.11 0.09 -5.35
C ILE A 143 7.77 -0.49 -3.98
N ILE A 144 8.01 0.28 -2.92
CA ILE A 144 7.64 -0.08 -1.56
C ILE A 144 6.56 0.89 -1.05
N LYS A 145 5.50 0.36 -0.44
CA LYS A 145 4.49 1.18 0.22
C LYS A 145 4.43 0.80 1.71
N ALA A 146 5.23 1.48 2.53
CA ALA A 146 5.46 1.15 3.93
C ALA A 146 4.53 1.90 4.88
N ASP A 147 4.27 1.29 6.04
CA ASP A 147 3.54 1.94 7.14
C ASP A 147 4.27 3.19 7.65
N PRO A 148 3.55 4.20 8.13
CA PRO A 148 4.16 5.32 8.82
C PRO A 148 4.77 4.86 10.15
N THR A 149 5.85 5.52 10.56
CA THR A 149 6.47 5.36 11.89
C THR A 149 5.68 6.13 12.95
N ASP A 150 5.72 5.67 14.20
CA ASP A 150 5.08 6.38 15.33
C ASP A 150 5.64 7.80 15.48
N ASP A 151 6.95 7.98 15.30
CA ASP A 151 7.57 9.31 15.14
C ASP A 151 7.86 9.56 13.63
N PRO A 152 7.19 10.56 13.01
CA PRO A 152 7.42 10.89 11.61
C PRO A 152 8.87 11.29 11.28
N THR A 153 9.65 11.74 12.26
CA THR A 153 11.06 12.12 12.06
C THR A 153 11.94 10.89 11.76
N ASP A 154 11.53 9.71 12.21
CA ASP A 154 12.24 8.45 12.00
C ASP A 154 12.03 7.84 10.62
N TYR A 155 11.08 8.37 9.83
CA TYR A 155 10.74 7.79 8.53
C TYR A 155 11.90 7.79 7.53
N HIS A 156 12.89 8.65 7.72
CA HIS A 156 14.11 8.64 6.90
C HIS A 156 14.88 7.31 6.98
N HIS A 157 14.81 6.57 8.10
CA HIS A 157 15.40 5.23 8.24
C HIS A 157 14.72 4.21 7.33
N VAL A 158 13.39 4.32 7.15
CA VAL A 158 12.61 3.49 6.22
C VAL A 158 13.10 3.75 4.79
N ILE A 159 13.23 5.04 4.41
CA ILE A 159 13.71 5.43 3.08
C ILE A 159 15.15 4.94 2.84
N GLN A 160 16.04 5.09 3.81
CA GLN A 160 17.43 4.61 3.71
C GLN A 160 17.49 3.08 3.53
N THR A 161 16.64 2.34 4.26
CA THR A 161 16.57 0.87 4.16
C THR A 161 16.11 0.41 2.79
N ALA A 162 15.28 1.20 2.10
CA ALA A 162 14.80 0.89 0.76
C ALA A 162 15.89 1.01 -0.33
N THR A 163 17.10 1.49 -0.01
CA THR A 163 18.30 1.48 -0.90
C THR A 163 18.07 2.05 -2.30
N GLY A 164 17.27 3.13 -2.39
CA GLY A 164 16.97 3.81 -3.66
C GLY A 164 15.68 3.35 -4.36
N ILE A 165 15.01 2.29 -3.86
CA ILE A 165 13.68 1.92 -4.32
C ILE A 165 12.69 3.01 -3.87
N PRO A 166 11.79 3.50 -4.76
CA PRO A 166 10.77 4.47 -4.38
C PRO A 166 9.89 3.98 -3.22
N VAL A 167 9.72 4.84 -2.20
CA VAL A 167 8.90 4.54 -1.03
C VAL A 167 7.69 5.46 -1.01
N LEU A 168 6.51 4.87 -0.92
CA LEU A 168 5.26 5.54 -0.63
C LEU A 168 4.89 5.31 0.83
N VAL A 169 4.40 6.35 1.50
CA VAL A 169 3.82 6.19 2.84
C VAL A 169 2.42 5.63 2.71
N ARG A 170 2.15 4.52 3.40
CA ARG A 170 0.80 3.96 3.46
C ARG A 170 -0.13 4.94 4.18
N GLY A 171 -1.32 5.18 3.61
CA GLY A 171 -2.38 5.91 4.30
C GLY A 171 -2.86 5.14 5.53
N GLY A 172 -3.16 5.86 6.61
CA GLY A 172 -3.77 5.29 7.80
C GLY A 172 -5.19 4.74 7.57
N GLY A 173 -5.84 4.31 8.66
CA GLY A 173 -7.24 3.89 8.65
C GLY A 173 -8.21 5.01 8.27
N ARG A 174 -9.50 4.75 8.38
CA ARG A 174 -10.53 5.76 8.14
C ARG A 174 -10.24 6.99 9.00
N THR A 175 -10.13 8.15 8.36
CA THR A 175 -9.96 9.44 9.02
C THR A 175 -11.24 10.25 8.89
N THR A 176 -11.45 11.24 9.76
CA THR A 176 -12.58 12.17 9.64
C THR A 176 -12.33 13.17 8.51
N ASP A 177 -13.38 13.79 7.98
CA ASP A 177 -13.26 14.82 6.96
C ASP A 177 -12.46 16.04 7.48
N GLU A 178 -12.54 16.30 8.79
CA GLU A 178 -11.77 17.36 9.47
C GLU A 178 -10.29 17.04 9.50
N ASP A 179 -9.90 15.82 9.89
CA ASP A 179 -8.51 15.38 9.90
C ASP A 179 -7.93 15.37 8.48
N LEU A 180 -8.70 14.87 7.49
CA LEU A 180 -8.28 14.88 6.10
C LEU A 180 -8.05 16.31 5.59
N THR A 181 -8.94 17.24 5.94
CA THR A 181 -8.80 18.66 5.58
C THR A 181 -7.53 19.26 6.19
N GLN A 182 -7.22 18.93 7.45
CA GLN A 182 -5.99 19.41 8.10
C GLN A 182 -4.72 18.83 7.44
N VAL A 183 -4.74 17.54 7.10
CA VAL A 183 -3.62 16.88 6.38
C VAL A 183 -3.41 17.52 5.03
N LEU A 184 -4.47 17.74 4.26
CA LEU A 184 -4.41 18.40 2.95
C LEU A 184 -3.92 19.85 3.06
N ALA A 185 -4.34 20.59 4.09
CA ALA A 185 -3.88 21.95 4.33
C ALA A 185 -2.38 21.98 4.67
N ARG A 186 -1.88 21.01 5.46
CA ARG A 186 -0.44 20.88 5.77
C ARG A 186 0.38 20.53 4.53
N LEU A 187 -0.10 19.61 3.70
CA LEU A 187 0.53 19.24 2.43
C LEU A 187 0.59 20.41 1.47
N LYS A 188 -0.51 21.14 1.25
CA LYS A 188 -0.56 22.34 0.41
C LYS A 188 0.44 23.39 0.85
N ARG A 189 0.58 23.65 2.17
CA ARG A 189 1.59 24.57 2.72
C ARG A 189 3.02 24.10 2.46
N ARG A 190 3.31 22.80 2.64
CA ARG A 190 4.64 22.22 2.37
C ARG A 190 5.03 22.31 0.90
N LEU A 191 4.06 22.13 0.00
CA LEU A 191 4.26 22.20 -1.45
C LEU A 191 4.24 23.65 -1.98
N GLY A 192 4.06 24.66 -1.12
CA GLY A 192 3.98 26.07 -1.54
C GLY A 192 2.73 26.42 -2.34
N LEU A 193 1.70 25.56 -2.30
CA LEU A 193 0.44 25.75 -3.02
C LEU A 193 -0.55 26.69 -2.30
N VAL A 194 -0.20 27.13 -1.08
CA VAL A 194 -0.97 28.15 -0.31
C VAL A 194 -0.01 29.20 0.18
N PRO A 195 -0.34 30.48 0.05
CA PRO A 195 0.49 31.59 0.57
C PRO A 195 0.73 31.44 2.08
N LYS A 196 1.95 31.75 2.53
CA LYS A 196 2.36 31.66 3.95
C LYS A 196 1.56 32.57 4.90
N SER A 197 0.69 33.43 4.39
CA SER A 197 -0.01 34.50 5.11
C SER A 197 -1.50 34.25 5.37
N ASP A 198 -2.00 33.02 5.23
CA ASP A 198 -3.40 32.74 5.62
C ASP A 198 -3.45 32.27 7.08
N PRO A 199 -3.91 33.15 8.03
CA PRO A 199 -3.96 32.80 9.46
C PRO A 199 -5.14 31.90 9.84
N LYS A 200 -5.98 31.46 8.89
CA LYS A 200 -7.20 30.67 9.12
C LYS A 200 -7.09 29.20 8.71
N LEU A 201 -5.88 28.73 8.32
CA LEU A 201 -5.64 27.31 7.96
C LEU A 201 -4.50 26.73 8.79
#